data_5f1db72a4904716d672da82ed9a26014
#
_entry.id   5f1db72a4904716d672da82ed9a26014
#
_cell.length_a   1.000
_cell.length_b   1.000
_cell.length_c   1.000
_cell.angle_alpha   90.00
_cell.angle_beta   90.00
_cell.angle_gamma   90.00
#
_symmetry.space_group_name_H-M   'P 1'
#
loop_
_entity.id
_entity.type
_entity.pdbx_description
1 polymer ?
#
loop_
_entity_poly.entity_id
_entity_poly.type
_entity_poly.pdbx_seq_one_letter_code
_entity_poly.pdbx_strand_id
1 'polypeptide(L)'
;MRGCNGHDKVIEVVEALKDEVPISLMFCLSPWNTFKDMDYVIGVARKYKVDVRIGIYGTMDFFNTTADLLRTDKTNYLQSIPDNIHETEENFDFVALYEEWRNGNLKLRCQSIFSELVIHSNGDVPLCQNLGVKLGNIHKHSLDEIFNSRQTAHVQCQYSKNCNACWINFHRKYEIILLRNFEKVVPKKMIEWFYGKYQWTSNENDTYKQYMKRIIRR
;
A
#
# COMPACT_ATOMS: atom_id res chain seq x y z
N MET A 1 17.20 12.06 4.37
CA MET A 1 16.45 12.55 5.54
C MET A 1 16.34 14.07 5.45
N ARG A 2 15.30 14.67 6.04
CA ARG A 2 15.00 16.11 5.87
C ARG A 2 15.91 17.05 6.67
N GLY A 3 16.92 16.53 7.38
CA GLY A 3 17.91 17.33 8.11
C GLY A 3 17.41 18.14 9.32
N CYS A 4 16.16 17.92 9.75
CA CYS A 4 15.58 18.57 10.92
C CYS A 4 14.82 17.55 11.79
N ASN A 5 14.86 17.77 13.11
CA ASN A 5 14.00 17.06 14.05
C ASN A 5 12.57 17.64 13.98
N GLY A 6 11.70 17.02 13.21
CA GLY A 6 10.30 17.44 13.09
C GLY A 6 9.34 16.74 14.05
N HIS A 7 9.84 15.81 14.87
CA HIS A 7 9.02 14.98 15.75
C HIS A 7 8.12 15.81 16.67
N ASP A 8 8.70 16.74 17.42
CA ASP A 8 7.95 17.53 18.40
C ASP A 8 6.87 18.38 17.73
N LYS A 9 7.19 18.92 16.54
CA LYS A 9 6.21 19.66 15.73
C LYS A 9 5.06 18.79 15.23
N VAL A 10 5.32 17.54 14.89
CA VAL A 10 4.25 16.59 14.53
C VAL A 10 3.35 16.33 15.73
N ILE A 11 3.93 16.14 16.93
CA ILE A 11 3.14 15.93 18.14
C ILE A 11 2.30 17.18 18.47
N GLU A 12 2.88 18.39 18.41
CA GLU A 12 2.14 19.65 18.60
C GLU A 12 0.93 19.75 17.64
N VAL A 13 1.11 19.43 16.37
CA VAL A 13 0.04 19.45 15.37
C VAL A 13 -1.04 18.40 15.68
N VAL A 14 -0.63 17.19 16.07
CA VAL A 14 -1.58 16.14 16.45
C VAL A 14 -2.40 16.57 17.67
N GLU A 15 -1.75 17.12 18.71
CA GLU A 15 -2.43 17.60 19.91
C GLU A 15 -3.42 18.72 19.60
N ALA A 16 -3.05 19.64 18.72
CA ALA A 16 -3.88 20.78 18.38
C ALA A 16 -5.10 20.43 17.53
N LEU A 17 -4.99 19.42 16.65
CA LEU A 17 -5.99 19.18 15.60
C LEU A 17 -6.74 17.85 15.73
N LYS A 18 -6.37 16.94 16.65
CA LYS A 18 -6.95 15.59 16.75
C LYS A 18 -8.46 15.56 16.98
N ASP A 19 -9.00 16.58 17.60
CA ASP A 19 -10.43 16.69 17.89
C ASP A 19 -11.20 17.54 16.84
N GLU A 20 -10.46 18.22 15.94
CA GLU A 20 -11.02 19.10 14.90
C GLU A 20 -11.10 18.41 13.53
N VAL A 21 -10.09 17.59 13.19
CA VAL A 21 -10.02 16.93 11.88
C VAL A 21 -9.53 15.49 12.02
N PRO A 22 -9.94 14.58 11.11
CA PRO A 22 -9.38 13.24 11.05
C PRO A 22 -7.88 13.29 10.75
N ILE A 23 -7.06 12.74 11.65
CA ILE A 23 -5.61 12.65 11.49
C ILE A 23 -5.19 11.20 11.30
N SER A 24 -4.27 10.97 10.39
CA SER A 24 -3.60 9.68 10.20
C SER A 24 -2.09 9.87 10.24
N LEU A 25 -1.41 9.17 11.14
CA LEU A 25 0.06 9.13 11.17
C LEU A 25 0.55 8.13 10.13
N MET A 26 1.48 8.55 9.27
CA MET A 26 2.09 7.68 8.28
C MET A 26 3.46 7.22 8.75
N PHE A 27 3.63 5.92 8.95
CA PHE A 27 4.93 5.31 9.14
C PHE A 27 5.35 4.60 7.85
N CYS A 28 6.53 4.90 7.34
CA CYS A 28 7.11 4.22 6.18
C CYS A 28 8.28 3.35 6.62
N LEU A 29 8.08 2.02 6.65
CA LEU A 29 9.13 1.07 6.93
C LEU A 29 10.22 1.18 5.87
N SER A 30 11.47 1.34 6.30
CA SER A 30 12.61 1.61 5.44
C SER A 30 13.89 1.04 6.09
N PRO A 31 15.03 0.98 5.37
CA PRO A 31 16.30 0.53 5.93
C PRO A 31 16.85 1.39 7.08
N TRP A 32 16.31 2.60 7.24
CA TRP A 32 16.78 3.57 8.25
C TRP A 32 15.93 3.59 9.52
N ASN A 33 14.89 2.79 9.59
CA ASN A 33 14.05 2.62 10.77
C ASN A 33 13.75 1.16 11.04
N THR A 34 13.19 0.88 12.18
CA THR A 34 12.96 -0.47 12.69
C THR A 34 11.49 -0.69 13.06
N PHE A 35 11.13 -1.93 13.36
CA PHE A 35 9.82 -2.24 13.94
C PHE A 35 9.61 -1.60 15.32
N LYS A 36 10.68 -1.29 16.07
CA LYS A 36 10.57 -0.53 17.33
C LYS A 36 10.10 0.91 17.08
N ASP A 37 10.58 1.51 15.99
CA ASP A 37 10.11 2.84 15.59
C ASP A 37 8.66 2.81 15.14
N MET A 38 8.24 1.75 14.45
CA MET A 38 6.86 1.52 14.09
C MET A 38 5.97 1.35 15.31
N ASP A 39 6.40 0.55 16.29
CA ASP A 39 5.72 0.33 17.57
C ASP A 39 5.53 1.64 18.34
N TYR A 40 6.56 2.48 18.34
CA TYR A 40 6.47 3.81 18.93
C TYR A 40 5.40 4.67 18.27
N VAL A 41 5.35 4.72 16.93
CA VAL A 41 4.34 5.49 16.19
C VAL A 41 2.92 4.97 16.44
N ILE A 42 2.74 3.64 16.52
CA ILE A 42 1.47 3.02 16.89
C ILE A 42 1.08 3.43 18.33
N GLY A 43 2.03 3.43 19.27
CA GLY A 43 1.81 3.91 20.64
C GLY A 43 1.37 5.37 20.70
N VAL A 44 1.98 6.24 19.88
CA VAL A 44 1.59 7.66 19.75
C VAL A 44 0.16 7.76 19.19
N ALA A 45 -0.15 7.03 18.12
CA ALA A 45 -1.49 7.03 17.52
C ALA A 45 -2.56 6.60 18.53
N ARG A 46 -2.27 5.57 19.31
CA ARG A 46 -3.15 5.09 20.39
C ARG A 46 -3.35 6.16 21.48
N LYS A 47 -2.26 6.79 21.94
CA LYS A 47 -2.31 7.86 22.95
C LYS A 47 -3.24 8.99 22.54
N TYR A 48 -3.16 9.41 21.28
CA TYR A 48 -3.93 10.55 20.76
C TYR A 48 -5.24 10.14 20.07
N LYS A 49 -5.54 8.85 19.98
CA LYS A 49 -6.73 8.27 19.32
C LYS A 49 -6.84 8.68 17.85
N VAL A 50 -5.72 8.74 17.16
CA VAL A 50 -5.62 9.03 15.72
C VAL A 50 -5.30 7.74 14.95
N ASP A 51 -5.58 7.74 13.65
CA ASP A 51 -5.31 6.61 12.76
C ASP A 51 -3.81 6.46 12.47
N VAL A 52 -3.41 5.25 12.09
CA VAL A 52 -2.04 4.96 11.64
C VAL A 52 -2.09 4.26 10.29
N ARG A 53 -1.21 4.66 9.38
CA ARG A 53 -0.99 4.01 8.10
C ARG A 53 0.44 3.55 7.96
N ILE A 54 0.60 2.29 7.59
CA ILE A 54 1.92 1.70 7.35
C ILE A 54 2.19 1.70 5.85
N GLY A 55 3.32 2.27 5.46
CA GLY A 55 3.89 2.14 4.13
C GLY A 55 5.18 1.33 4.18
N ILE A 56 5.62 0.86 3.02
CA ILE A 56 6.92 0.23 2.85
C ILE A 56 7.67 1.00 1.79
N TYR A 57 8.91 1.39 2.09
CA TYR A 57 9.78 2.08 1.16
C TYR A 57 10.13 1.15 -0.01
N GLY A 58 9.93 1.62 -1.21
CA GLY A 58 10.22 0.86 -2.41
C GLY A 58 10.81 1.73 -3.51
N THR A 59 11.24 1.08 -4.58
CA THR A 59 11.72 1.75 -5.79
C THR A 59 10.53 2.40 -6.51
N MET A 60 10.68 3.68 -6.84
CA MET A 60 9.71 4.44 -7.64
C MET A 60 10.45 5.24 -8.69
N ASP A 61 10.15 5.01 -9.97
CA ASP A 61 10.79 5.71 -11.09
C ASP A 61 10.56 7.22 -11.01
N PHE A 62 9.37 7.63 -10.60
CA PHE A 62 9.02 9.04 -10.45
C PHE A 62 9.91 9.81 -9.45
N PHE A 63 10.35 9.15 -8.38
CA PHE A 63 11.21 9.77 -7.37
C PHE A 63 12.70 9.51 -7.58
N ASN A 64 13.10 8.92 -8.72
CA ASN A 64 14.46 8.47 -8.97
C ASN A 64 15.04 7.59 -7.85
N THR A 65 14.19 6.84 -7.15
CA THR A 65 14.64 5.91 -6.15
C THR A 65 15.13 4.64 -6.83
N THR A 66 16.44 4.46 -6.91
CA THR A 66 17.06 3.36 -7.64
C THR A 66 17.32 2.12 -6.79
N ALA A 67 17.17 2.22 -5.48
CA ALA A 67 17.47 1.14 -4.56
C ALA A 67 16.19 0.60 -3.94
N ASP A 68 15.81 -0.61 -4.28
CA ASP A 68 14.95 -1.43 -3.45
C ASP A 68 15.80 -2.00 -2.29
N LEU A 69 16.05 -1.14 -1.32
CA LEU A 69 16.92 -1.47 -0.18
C LEU A 69 16.36 -2.58 0.69
N LEU A 70 15.02 -2.80 0.63
CA LEU A 70 14.36 -3.89 1.36
C LEU A 70 14.52 -5.23 0.65
N ARG A 71 14.76 -5.25 -0.67
CA ARG A 71 15.04 -6.48 -1.41
C ARG A 71 16.39 -7.10 -1.08
N THR A 72 17.34 -6.32 -0.61
CA THR A 72 18.66 -6.81 -0.23
C THR A 72 18.72 -7.33 1.21
N ASP A 73 17.74 -6.95 2.03
CA ASP A 73 17.65 -7.42 3.40
C ASP A 73 17.00 -8.81 3.44
N LYS A 74 17.72 -9.78 4.01
CA LYS A 74 17.25 -11.15 4.23
C LYS A 74 16.45 -11.31 5.52
N THR A 75 16.15 -10.23 6.24
CA THR A 75 15.37 -10.29 7.46
C THR A 75 13.96 -10.78 7.16
N ASN A 76 13.50 -11.71 7.97
CA ASN A 76 12.13 -12.17 7.90
C ASN A 76 11.22 -11.18 8.65
N TYR A 77 10.65 -10.24 7.92
CA TYR A 77 9.77 -9.20 8.47
C TYR A 77 8.56 -9.78 9.22
N LEU A 78 8.04 -10.92 8.77
CA LEU A 78 6.88 -11.57 9.40
C LEU A 78 7.17 -11.98 10.85
N GLN A 79 8.39 -12.42 11.15
CA GLN A 79 8.79 -12.79 12.52
C GLN A 79 8.99 -11.58 13.44
N SER A 80 9.08 -10.40 12.88
CA SER A 80 9.40 -9.16 13.59
C SER A 80 8.23 -8.18 13.66
N ILE A 81 7.06 -8.53 13.10
CA ILE A 81 5.87 -7.67 13.16
C ILE A 81 5.44 -7.52 14.62
N PRO A 82 5.32 -6.30 15.14
CA PRO A 82 4.86 -6.09 16.51
C PRO A 82 3.44 -6.61 16.72
N ASP A 83 3.18 -7.18 17.90
CA ASP A 83 1.86 -7.72 18.24
C ASP A 83 0.74 -6.68 18.14
N ASN A 84 1.07 -5.43 18.40
CA ASN A 84 0.11 -4.32 18.36
C ASN A 84 -0.22 -3.83 16.94
N ILE A 85 0.43 -4.30 15.88
CA ILE A 85 0.05 -3.96 14.51
C ILE A 85 -1.37 -4.45 14.19
N HIS A 86 -1.86 -5.46 14.90
CA HIS A 86 -3.23 -5.93 14.80
C HIS A 86 -4.26 -4.84 15.14
N GLU A 87 -3.88 -3.83 15.89
CA GLU A 87 -4.72 -2.69 16.24
C GLU A 87 -4.86 -1.70 15.09
N THR A 88 -3.93 -1.73 14.14
CA THR A 88 -3.96 -0.90 12.93
C THR A 88 -4.72 -1.56 11.78
N GLU A 89 -5.41 -2.64 12.05
CA GLU A 89 -6.38 -3.42 11.25
C GLU A 89 -6.09 -3.51 9.74
N GLU A 90 -6.23 -2.39 9.01
CA GLU A 90 -6.05 -2.33 7.56
C GLU A 90 -4.58 -2.52 7.12
N ASN A 91 -3.63 -2.29 8.00
CA ASN A 91 -2.21 -2.36 7.67
C ASN A 91 -1.62 -3.75 7.90
N PHE A 92 -2.27 -4.59 8.71
CA PHE A 92 -1.75 -5.92 9.03
C PHE A 92 -1.56 -6.76 7.77
N ASP A 93 -2.61 -6.93 6.98
CA ASP A 93 -2.56 -7.70 5.73
C ASP A 93 -1.55 -7.12 4.74
N PHE A 94 -1.43 -5.79 4.69
CA PHE A 94 -0.47 -5.12 3.84
C PHE A 94 0.98 -5.44 4.21
N VAL A 95 1.31 -5.45 5.49
CA VAL A 95 2.66 -5.78 5.97
C VAL A 95 2.92 -7.29 5.86
N ALA A 96 1.98 -8.12 6.28
CA ALA A 96 2.12 -9.57 6.28
C ALA A 96 2.28 -10.17 4.88
N LEU A 97 1.54 -9.67 3.89
CA LEU A 97 1.63 -10.14 2.50
C LEU A 97 2.84 -9.59 1.73
N TYR A 98 3.54 -8.61 2.29
CA TYR A 98 4.70 -8.00 1.64
C TYR A 98 5.80 -9.01 1.31
N GLU A 99 6.15 -9.90 2.26
CA GLU A 99 7.18 -10.92 2.04
C GLU A 99 6.79 -11.92 0.94
N GLU A 100 5.53 -12.32 0.91
CA GLU A 100 5.04 -13.24 -0.12
C GLU A 100 5.07 -12.59 -1.51
N TRP A 101 4.70 -11.31 -1.60
CA TRP A 101 4.81 -10.55 -2.83
C TRP A 101 6.28 -10.36 -3.26
N ARG A 102 7.14 -9.98 -2.33
CA ARG A 102 8.57 -9.74 -2.55
C ARG A 102 9.28 -11.00 -3.06
N ASN A 103 8.92 -12.16 -2.52
CA ASN A 103 9.48 -13.45 -2.92
C ASN A 103 8.86 -14.01 -4.22
N GLY A 104 7.90 -13.30 -4.81
CA GLY A 104 7.23 -13.72 -6.04
C GLY A 104 6.16 -14.80 -5.85
N ASN A 105 5.84 -15.16 -4.62
CA ASN A 105 4.82 -16.15 -4.28
C ASN A 105 3.41 -15.60 -4.46
N LEU A 106 3.23 -14.29 -4.23
CA LEU A 106 1.95 -13.59 -4.37
C LEU A 106 1.97 -12.65 -5.57
N LYS A 107 0.95 -12.75 -6.42
CA LYS A 107 0.73 -11.87 -7.57
C LYS A 107 -0.64 -11.21 -7.44
N LEU A 108 -0.66 -9.90 -7.27
CA LEU A 108 -1.89 -9.11 -7.25
C LEU A 108 -2.01 -8.33 -8.56
N ARG A 109 -3.20 -8.32 -9.14
CA ARG A 109 -3.49 -7.48 -10.32
C ARG A 109 -3.62 -6.03 -9.87
N CYS A 110 -3.02 -5.10 -10.60
CA CYS A 110 -3.11 -3.69 -10.27
C CYS A 110 -4.39 -3.07 -10.80
N GLN A 111 -5.27 -2.62 -9.90
CA GLN A 111 -6.51 -1.90 -10.23
C GLN A 111 -6.32 -0.37 -10.22
N SER A 112 -5.27 0.12 -9.56
CA SER A 112 -4.98 1.56 -9.45
C SER A 112 -4.89 2.28 -10.80
N ILE A 113 -4.41 1.59 -11.83
CA ILE A 113 -4.33 2.11 -13.20
C ILE A 113 -5.68 2.48 -13.82
N PHE A 114 -6.79 2.06 -13.23
CA PHE A 114 -8.15 2.43 -13.67
C PHE A 114 -8.80 3.44 -12.74
N SER A 115 -8.30 3.57 -11.49
CA SER A 115 -8.96 4.35 -10.44
C SER A 115 -8.19 5.61 -10.03
N GLU A 116 -6.97 5.80 -10.53
CA GLU A 116 -6.12 6.91 -10.16
C GLU A 116 -5.85 7.84 -11.35
N LEU A 117 -5.80 9.13 -11.07
CA LEU A 117 -5.34 10.16 -11.99
C LEU A 117 -4.10 10.81 -11.41
N VAL A 118 -3.02 10.78 -12.16
CA VAL A 118 -1.78 11.50 -11.87
C VAL A 118 -1.52 12.50 -12.99
N ILE A 119 -1.22 13.73 -12.63
CA ILE A 119 -0.80 14.77 -13.57
C ILE A 119 0.51 15.36 -13.07
N HIS A 120 1.53 15.31 -13.89
CA HIS A 120 2.83 15.90 -13.59
C HIS A 120 2.80 17.42 -13.81
N SER A 121 3.74 18.14 -13.23
CA SER A 121 3.85 19.59 -13.34
C SER A 121 4.00 20.11 -14.78
N ASN A 122 4.53 19.28 -15.68
CA ASN A 122 4.63 19.56 -17.12
C ASN A 122 3.39 19.18 -17.93
N GLY A 123 2.30 18.81 -17.25
CA GLY A 123 1.04 18.40 -17.87
C GLY A 123 0.99 16.95 -18.34
N ASP A 124 2.02 16.17 -18.16
CA ASP A 124 2.00 14.76 -18.54
C ASP A 124 1.08 13.95 -17.64
N VAL A 125 0.34 13.04 -18.24
CA VAL A 125 -0.55 12.08 -17.59
C VAL A 125 0.08 10.70 -17.73
N PRO A 126 0.75 10.18 -16.68
CA PRO A 126 1.26 8.82 -16.70
C PRO A 126 0.16 7.80 -16.41
N LEU A 127 0.42 6.52 -16.71
CA LEU A 127 -0.45 5.41 -16.40
C LEU A 127 -0.69 5.24 -14.89
N CYS A 128 0.36 5.45 -14.11
CA CYS A 128 0.33 5.54 -12.65
C CYS A 128 1.56 6.31 -12.17
N GLN A 129 1.62 6.62 -10.89
CA GLN A 129 2.74 7.39 -10.32
C GLN A 129 4.10 6.66 -10.34
N ASN A 130 4.12 5.33 -10.51
CA ASN A 130 5.34 4.52 -10.40
C ASN A 130 5.95 4.09 -11.72
N LEU A 131 5.20 4.20 -12.81
CA LEU A 131 5.66 3.77 -14.13
C LEU A 131 5.85 5.00 -15.02
N GLY A 132 6.97 5.05 -15.73
CA GLY A 132 7.24 6.09 -16.72
C GLY A 132 6.40 5.99 -18.00
N VAL A 133 5.29 5.25 -17.98
CA VAL A 133 4.40 5.05 -19.12
C VAL A 133 3.45 6.23 -19.24
N LYS A 134 3.62 7.04 -20.25
CA LYS A 134 2.82 8.23 -20.53
C LYS A 134 1.58 7.88 -21.37
N LEU A 135 0.41 8.31 -20.91
CA LEU A 135 -0.85 8.19 -21.63
C LEU A 135 -1.14 9.41 -22.53
N GLY A 136 -0.78 10.59 -22.08
CA GLY A 136 -1.01 11.82 -22.80
C GLY A 136 -0.46 13.06 -22.09
N ASN A 137 -0.91 14.25 -22.53
CA ASN A 137 -0.55 15.51 -21.91
C ASN A 137 -1.76 16.47 -21.97
N ILE A 138 -2.12 17.07 -20.84
CA ILE A 138 -3.30 17.95 -20.71
C ILE A 138 -3.19 19.27 -21.48
N HIS A 139 -1.99 19.68 -21.89
CA HIS A 139 -1.80 20.84 -22.75
C HIS A 139 -2.09 20.54 -24.23
N LYS A 140 -2.23 19.26 -24.61
CA LYS A 140 -2.44 18.81 -25.99
C LYS A 140 -3.81 18.16 -26.20
N HIS A 141 -4.32 17.48 -25.17
CA HIS A 141 -5.56 16.71 -25.22
C HIS A 141 -6.33 16.89 -23.92
N SER A 142 -7.64 16.84 -23.98
CA SER A 142 -8.49 16.77 -22.78
C SER A 142 -8.29 15.43 -22.06
N LEU A 143 -8.61 15.35 -20.77
CA LEU A 143 -8.57 14.10 -20.03
C LEU A 143 -9.51 13.05 -20.64
N ASP A 144 -10.65 13.48 -21.16
CA ASP A 144 -11.62 12.62 -21.82
C ASP A 144 -11.00 11.96 -23.08
N GLU A 145 -10.33 12.73 -23.93
CA GLU A 145 -9.61 12.19 -25.10
C GLU A 145 -8.49 11.24 -24.72
N ILE A 146 -7.72 11.55 -23.64
CA ILE A 146 -6.64 10.70 -23.17
C ILE A 146 -7.20 9.37 -22.69
N PHE A 147 -8.20 9.38 -21.79
CA PHE A 147 -8.68 8.17 -21.14
C PHE A 147 -9.60 7.31 -22.02
N ASN A 148 -10.32 7.91 -22.99
CA ASN A 148 -11.16 7.18 -23.94
C ASN A 148 -10.40 6.72 -25.20
N SER A 149 -9.09 6.99 -25.28
CA SER A 149 -8.29 6.55 -26.42
C SER A 149 -8.11 5.02 -26.43
N ARG A 150 -8.08 4.42 -27.64
CA ARG A 150 -7.77 2.99 -27.81
C ARG A 150 -6.38 2.64 -27.27
N GLN A 151 -5.43 3.56 -27.38
CA GLN A 151 -4.08 3.38 -26.87
C GLN A 151 -4.08 3.26 -25.36
N THR A 152 -4.76 4.15 -24.65
CA THR A 152 -4.89 4.08 -23.18
C THR A 152 -5.56 2.80 -22.75
N ALA A 153 -6.68 2.42 -23.37
CA ALA A 153 -7.37 1.17 -23.05
C ALA A 153 -6.48 -0.06 -23.25
N HIS A 154 -5.68 -0.10 -24.32
CA HIS A 154 -4.74 -1.19 -24.58
C HIS A 154 -3.65 -1.26 -23.50
N VAL A 155 -3.03 -0.14 -23.18
CA VAL A 155 -1.97 -0.02 -22.16
C VAL A 155 -2.52 -0.41 -20.79
N GLN A 156 -3.66 0.11 -20.38
CA GLN A 156 -4.31 -0.23 -19.12
C GLN A 156 -4.59 -1.74 -19.03
N CYS A 157 -5.13 -2.33 -20.10
CA CYS A 157 -5.41 -3.78 -20.15
C CYS A 157 -4.14 -4.61 -20.02
N GLN A 158 -3.05 -4.22 -20.69
CA GLN A 158 -1.76 -4.90 -20.63
C GLN A 158 -1.19 -4.87 -19.21
N TYR A 159 -1.12 -3.67 -18.62
CA TYR A 159 -0.52 -3.49 -17.30
C TYR A 159 -1.38 -4.04 -16.16
N SER A 160 -2.72 -3.97 -16.26
CA SER A 160 -3.59 -4.54 -15.24
C SER A 160 -3.38 -6.05 -15.03
N LYS A 161 -3.07 -6.77 -16.11
CA LYS A 161 -2.85 -8.22 -16.06
C LYS A 161 -1.45 -8.60 -15.55
N ASN A 162 -0.45 -7.80 -15.89
CA ASN A 162 0.95 -8.20 -15.76
C ASN A 162 1.74 -7.39 -14.73
N CYS A 163 1.25 -6.21 -14.32
CA CYS A 163 1.96 -5.36 -13.39
C CYS A 163 1.84 -5.85 -11.96
N ASN A 164 2.98 -6.21 -11.39
CA ASN A 164 3.17 -6.53 -9.97
C ASN A 164 4.43 -5.84 -9.42
N ALA A 165 4.75 -4.64 -9.95
CA ALA A 165 6.04 -4.00 -9.76
C ALA A 165 6.18 -3.22 -8.45
N CYS A 166 5.10 -2.87 -7.77
CA CYS A 166 5.17 -2.05 -6.57
C CYS A 166 4.32 -2.61 -5.42
N TRP A 167 4.69 -2.22 -4.20
CA TRP A 167 3.93 -2.51 -3.00
C TRP A 167 3.65 -1.20 -2.25
N ILE A 168 2.60 -0.50 -2.70
CA ILE A 168 2.18 0.79 -2.15
C ILE A 168 0.80 0.62 -1.53
N ASN A 169 0.61 1.10 -0.30
CA ASN A 169 -0.58 0.87 0.49
C ASN A 169 -1.87 1.23 -0.29
N PHE A 170 -1.99 2.46 -0.79
CA PHE A 170 -3.21 2.88 -1.48
C PHE A 170 -3.42 2.18 -2.83
N HIS A 171 -2.35 1.67 -3.49
CA HIS A 171 -2.48 0.84 -4.69
C HIS A 171 -2.93 -0.58 -4.38
N ARG A 172 -2.49 -1.16 -3.25
CA ARG A 172 -2.71 -2.57 -2.91
C ARG A 172 -3.89 -2.82 -1.99
N LYS A 173 -4.40 -1.80 -1.33
CA LYS A 173 -5.50 -1.92 -0.37
C LYS A 173 -6.71 -2.66 -0.96
N TYR A 174 -7.17 -2.28 -2.14
CA TYR A 174 -8.34 -2.87 -2.77
C TYR A 174 -8.10 -4.31 -3.25
N GLU A 175 -6.94 -4.60 -3.83
CA GLU A 175 -6.58 -5.95 -4.24
C GLU A 175 -6.45 -6.90 -3.06
N ILE A 176 -5.90 -6.43 -1.94
CA ILE A 176 -5.80 -7.21 -0.70
C ILE A 176 -7.21 -7.52 -0.16
N ILE A 177 -8.10 -6.52 -0.14
CA ILE A 177 -9.49 -6.71 0.28
C ILE A 177 -10.20 -7.73 -0.63
N LEU A 178 -10.02 -7.62 -1.94
CA LEU A 178 -10.58 -8.59 -2.90
C LEU A 178 -10.03 -9.99 -2.67
N LEU A 179 -8.70 -10.14 -2.54
CA LEU A 179 -8.07 -11.42 -2.24
C LEU A 179 -8.67 -12.05 -0.99
N ARG A 180 -8.80 -11.28 0.09
CA ARG A 180 -9.38 -11.74 1.35
C ARG A 180 -10.83 -12.19 1.23
N ASN A 181 -11.61 -11.50 0.40
CA ASN A 181 -12.99 -11.91 0.14
C ASN A 181 -13.05 -13.18 -0.73
N PHE A 182 -12.17 -13.32 -1.71
CA PHE A 182 -12.08 -14.55 -2.52
C PHE A 182 -11.68 -15.76 -1.67
N GLU A 183 -10.72 -15.61 -0.75
CA GLU A 183 -10.30 -16.70 0.16
C GLU A 183 -11.44 -17.29 0.98
N LYS A 184 -12.53 -16.56 1.18
CA LYS A 184 -13.69 -17.03 1.94
C LYS A 184 -14.64 -17.91 1.14
N VAL A 185 -14.72 -17.66 -0.18
CA VAL A 185 -15.76 -18.25 -1.03
C VAL A 185 -15.19 -19.13 -2.15
N VAL A 186 -13.90 -19.01 -2.44
CA VAL A 186 -13.24 -19.70 -3.53
C VAL A 186 -12.31 -20.80 -3.00
N PRO A 187 -12.31 -22.02 -3.56
CA PRO A 187 -11.40 -23.08 -3.14
C PRO A 187 -9.92 -22.67 -3.26
N LYS A 188 -9.09 -23.09 -2.29
CA LYS A 188 -7.66 -22.75 -2.21
C LYS A 188 -6.91 -22.96 -3.52
N LYS A 189 -7.14 -24.08 -4.23
CA LYS A 189 -6.50 -24.37 -5.53
C LYS A 189 -6.76 -23.30 -6.59
N MET A 190 -7.97 -22.72 -6.61
CA MET A 190 -8.31 -21.63 -7.52
C MET A 190 -7.64 -20.32 -7.11
N ILE A 191 -7.57 -20.03 -5.80
CA ILE A 191 -6.82 -18.89 -5.29
C ILE A 191 -5.36 -19.00 -5.71
N GLU A 192 -4.72 -20.14 -5.48
CA GLU A 192 -3.33 -20.38 -5.85
C GLU A 192 -3.08 -20.25 -7.37
N TRP A 193 -4.06 -20.60 -8.20
CA TRP A 193 -3.97 -20.43 -9.65
C TRP A 193 -3.98 -18.96 -10.08
N PHE A 194 -4.82 -18.12 -9.43
CA PHE A 194 -4.95 -16.71 -9.78
C PHE A 194 -3.88 -15.82 -9.14
N TYR A 195 -3.53 -16.09 -7.88
CA TYR A 195 -2.73 -15.20 -7.05
C TYR A 195 -1.35 -15.77 -6.69
N GLY A 196 -1.06 -17.02 -7.03
CA GLY A 196 0.18 -17.71 -6.69
C GLY A 196 0.08 -18.52 -5.41
N LYS A 197 1.15 -19.27 -5.13
CA LYS A 197 1.26 -20.11 -3.91
C LYS A 197 1.93 -19.31 -2.82
N TYR A 198 1.18 -18.54 -2.09
CA TYR A 198 1.66 -17.78 -0.95
C TYR A 198 1.29 -18.47 0.36
N GLN A 199 2.10 -18.22 1.37
CA GLN A 199 1.84 -18.69 2.73
C GLN A 199 1.11 -17.60 3.50
N TRP A 200 0.13 -18.05 4.25
CA TRP A 200 -0.60 -17.20 5.15
C TRP A 200 -0.61 -17.84 6.53
N THR A 201 -0.24 -17.13 7.56
CA THR A 201 -0.19 -17.69 8.89
C THR A 201 -1.60 -17.85 9.47
N SER A 202 -1.83 -18.93 10.22
CA SER A 202 -3.19 -19.32 10.65
C SER A 202 -3.89 -18.32 11.58
N ASN A 203 -3.12 -17.48 12.27
CA ASN A 203 -3.67 -16.50 13.21
C ASN A 203 -4.33 -15.30 12.51
N GLU A 204 -4.03 -15.09 11.27
CA GLU A 204 -4.43 -13.93 10.48
C GLU A 204 -5.89 -13.99 10.04
N ASN A 205 -6.40 -15.17 9.78
CA ASN A 205 -7.81 -15.38 9.49
C ASN A 205 -8.72 -14.90 10.61
N ASP A 206 -8.26 -14.97 11.86
CA ASP A 206 -9.03 -14.51 13.01
C ASP A 206 -9.02 -12.99 13.12
N THR A 207 -7.92 -12.33 12.81
CA THR A 207 -7.81 -10.86 12.83
C THR A 207 -8.72 -10.22 11.78
N TYR A 208 -8.70 -10.76 10.55
CA TYR A 208 -9.59 -10.28 9.50
C TYR A 208 -11.07 -10.56 9.79
N LYS A 209 -11.42 -11.70 10.36
CA LYS A 209 -12.79 -12.00 10.82
C LYS A 209 -13.23 -11.05 11.92
N GLN A 210 -12.35 -10.67 12.84
CA GLN A 210 -12.62 -9.69 13.87
C GLN A 210 -12.87 -8.30 13.28
N TYR A 211 -12.03 -7.89 12.31
CA TYR A 211 -12.20 -6.64 11.56
C TYR A 211 -13.55 -6.58 10.85
N MET A 212 -13.91 -7.60 10.08
CA MET A 212 -15.20 -7.66 9.40
C MET A 212 -16.38 -7.65 10.35
N LYS A 213 -16.27 -8.30 11.50
CA LYS A 213 -17.33 -8.25 12.55
C LYS A 213 -17.52 -6.84 13.10
N ARG A 214 -16.47 -6.02 13.22
CA ARG A 214 -16.56 -4.64 13.68
C ARG A 214 -17.21 -3.72 12.65
N ILE A 215 -16.87 -3.89 11.36
CA ILE A 215 -17.49 -3.10 10.27
C ILE A 215 -18.99 -3.41 10.16
N ILE A 216 -19.39 -4.67 10.25
CA ILE A 216 -20.80 -5.08 10.14
C ILE A 216 -21.63 -4.65 11.36
N ARG A 217 -21.00 -4.35 12.49
CA ARG A 217 -21.67 -3.88 13.70
C ARG A 217 -21.78 -2.36 13.81
N ARG A 218 -21.21 -1.61 12.89
CA ARG A 218 -21.40 -0.16 12.73
C ARG A 218 -22.42 0.13 11.64
#